data_1247ff4685499aac7108f54b32c4073a
#
_entry.id   1247ff4685499aac7108f54b32c4073a
#
_cell.length_a   1.000
_cell.length_b   1.000
_cell.length_c   1.000
_cell.angle_alpha   90.00
_cell.angle_beta   90.00
_cell.angle_gamma   90.00
#
_symmetry.space_group_name_H-M   'P 1'
#
loop_
_entity.id
_entity.type
_entity.pdbx_description
1 polymer ?
#
loop_
_entity_poly.entity_id
_entity_poly.type
_entity_poly.pdbx_seq_one_letter_code
_entity_poly.pdbx_strand_id
1 'polypeptide(L)'
;YDPENRNTRKTIYDYFRDMEEGDANFNNIEIPVNEDQNSFKISLIPGHPKLSIIDDTMSKSWSETLSGDKGAIRKLNWLNQLKKENTTFDYILIDVGPSLGALNRSALLNSDYFLTPMASDIFSLLGISNIGDWIERWMNLYEAAIKTFVSKFGEEESRKFFEKYSINTDVNKTTRYIGYSIQQYSKRKF
;
A
#
# COMPACT_ATOMS: atom_id res chain seq x y z
N TYR A 1 -24.56 0.14 10.54
CA TYR A 1 -24.34 0.36 9.12
C TYR A 1 -25.57 1.07 8.52
N ASP A 2 -25.43 2.35 8.12
CA ASP A 2 -26.53 3.13 7.53
C ASP A 2 -26.32 3.18 6.00
N PRO A 3 -27.20 2.53 5.21
CA PRO A 3 -27.09 2.51 3.76
C PRO A 3 -27.29 3.88 3.09
N GLU A 4 -28.02 4.79 3.72
CA GLU A 4 -28.32 6.11 3.17
C GLU A 4 -27.11 7.07 3.24
N ASN A 5 -26.15 6.79 4.11
CA ASN A 5 -24.97 7.62 4.34
C ASN A 5 -23.74 7.18 3.49
N ARG A 6 -23.90 6.23 2.59
CA ARG A 6 -22.81 5.70 1.74
C ARG A 6 -22.21 6.74 0.78
N ASN A 7 -23.01 7.70 0.34
CA ASN A 7 -22.60 8.63 -0.74
C ASN A 7 -21.93 9.90 -0.25
N THR A 8 -21.81 10.11 1.07
CA THR A 8 -21.30 11.38 1.61
C THR A 8 -19.95 11.25 2.31
N ARG A 9 -19.53 10.04 2.69
CA ARG A 9 -18.24 9.84 3.38
C ARG A 9 -17.11 9.66 2.37
N LYS A 10 -16.04 10.41 2.56
CA LYS A 10 -14.79 10.20 1.84
C LYS A 10 -14.22 8.80 2.13
N THR A 11 -13.60 8.21 1.14
CA THR A 11 -12.99 6.87 1.19
C THR A 11 -11.56 6.96 0.69
N ILE A 12 -10.78 5.90 0.83
CA ILE A 12 -9.43 5.85 0.25
C ILE A 12 -9.42 6.04 -1.29
N TYR A 13 -10.54 5.74 -1.97
CA TYR A 13 -10.67 6.01 -3.40
C TYR A 13 -10.63 7.51 -3.70
N ASP A 14 -11.15 8.37 -2.82
CA ASP A 14 -11.10 9.82 -3.00
C ASP A 14 -9.66 10.35 -2.94
N TYR A 15 -8.78 9.68 -2.18
CA TYR A 15 -7.35 9.97 -2.16
C TYR A 15 -6.68 9.68 -3.51
N PHE A 16 -7.13 8.64 -4.22
CA PHE A 16 -6.60 8.21 -5.50
C PHE A 16 -7.32 8.80 -6.72
N ARG A 17 -8.32 9.66 -6.55
CA ARG A 17 -9.20 10.10 -7.66
C ARG A 17 -8.42 10.69 -8.83
N ASP A 18 -7.45 11.53 -8.58
CA ASP A 18 -6.65 12.19 -9.63
C ASP A 18 -5.80 11.19 -10.43
N MET A 19 -5.49 10.03 -9.85
CA MET A 19 -4.80 8.96 -10.57
C MET A 19 -5.66 8.33 -11.68
N GLU A 20 -6.97 8.29 -11.51
CA GLU A 20 -7.89 7.81 -12.54
C GLU A 20 -7.88 8.75 -13.77
N GLU A 21 -7.68 10.04 -13.53
CA GLU A 21 -7.56 11.07 -14.58
C GLU A 21 -6.14 11.14 -15.19
N GLY A 22 -5.22 10.30 -14.73
CA GLY A 22 -3.85 10.19 -15.24
C GLY A 22 -2.81 11.00 -14.48
N ASP A 23 -3.19 11.78 -13.48
CA ASP A 23 -2.25 12.54 -12.65
C ASP A 23 -1.50 11.61 -11.67
N ALA A 24 -0.34 12.05 -11.23
CA ALA A 24 0.42 11.41 -10.16
C ALA A 24 0.25 12.10 -8.80
N ASN A 25 -0.71 13.01 -8.68
CA ASN A 25 -1.06 13.66 -7.42
C ASN A 25 -2.03 12.81 -6.61
N PHE A 26 -1.99 13.02 -5.30
CA PHE A 26 -2.94 12.44 -4.36
C PHE A 26 -3.72 13.57 -3.70
N ASN A 27 -5.01 13.36 -3.53
CA ASN A 27 -5.86 14.33 -2.86
C ASN A 27 -5.64 14.26 -1.35
N ASN A 28 -5.64 15.40 -0.69
CA ASN A 28 -5.67 15.42 0.76
C ASN A 28 -6.97 14.79 1.26
N ILE A 29 -6.88 13.84 2.17
CA ILE A 29 -8.02 13.16 2.75
C ILE A 29 -8.14 13.49 4.24
N GLU A 30 -9.19 14.21 4.60
CA GLU A 30 -9.60 14.31 5.98
C GLU A 30 -10.16 12.96 6.44
N ILE A 31 -9.79 12.51 7.64
CA ILE A 31 -10.24 11.22 8.15
C ILE A 31 -11.76 11.25 8.38
N PRO A 32 -12.52 10.44 7.63
CA PRO A 32 -13.98 10.57 7.60
C PRO A 32 -14.68 9.92 8.79
N VAL A 33 -13.97 9.09 9.57
CA VAL A 33 -14.49 8.48 10.80
C VAL A 33 -13.46 8.65 11.91
N ASN A 34 -13.78 9.49 12.88
CA ASN A 34 -12.93 9.74 14.03
C ASN A 34 -13.14 8.71 15.14
N GLU A 35 -12.18 8.59 16.05
CA GLU A 35 -12.19 7.65 17.17
C GLU A 35 -13.42 7.75 18.07
N ASP A 36 -13.96 8.95 18.25
CA ASP A 36 -15.17 9.16 19.06
C ASP A 36 -16.46 8.67 18.38
N GLN A 37 -16.41 8.38 17.08
CA GLN A 37 -17.56 8.00 16.28
C GLN A 37 -17.76 6.48 16.17
N ASN A 38 -16.90 5.69 16.81
CA ASN A 38 -17.00 4.24 16.75
C ASN A 38 -16.58 3.57 18.07
N SER A 39 -17.08 2.34 18.29
CA SER A 39 -16.83 1.58 19.51
C SER A 39 -15.38 1.08 19.67
N PHE A 40 -14.62 1.04 18.58
CA PHE A 40 -13.22 0.59 18.59
C PHE A 40 -12.23 1.71 18.99
N LYS A 41 -12.71 2.95 19.08
CA LYS A 41 -11.88 4.11 19.37
C LYS A 41 -10.70 4.28 18.40
N ILE A 42 -10.94 4.04 17.13
CA ILE A 42 -9.97 4.19 16.05
C ILE A 42 -10.44 5.23 15.03
N SER A 43 -9.49 5.90 14.39
CA SER A 43 -9.74 6.67 13.19
C SER A 43 -9.73 5.77 11.97
N LEU A 44 -10.64 5.95 11.02
CA LEU A 44 -10.81 5.04 9.90
C LEU A 44 -10.99 5.79 8.58
N ILE A 45 -10.23 5.39 7.58
CA ILE A 45 -10.47 5.70 6.17
C ILE A 45 -11.09 4.45 5.52
N PRO A 46 -12.36 4.46 5.13
CA PRO A 46 -13.00 3.28 4.54
C PRO A 46 -12.43 2.93 3.17
N GLY A 47 -12.43 1.65 2.83
CA GLY A 47 -12.21 1.16 1.47
C GLY A 47 -13.38 1.49 0.54
N HIS A 48 -13.16 1.30 -0.78
CA HIS A 48 -14.20 1.50 -1.79
C HIS A 48 -14.09 0.45 -2.91
N PRO A 49 -15.22 -0.09 -3.44
CA PRO A 49 -15.16 -1.09 -4.52
C PRO A 49 -14.44 -0.64 -5.79
N LYS A 50 -14.46 0.66 -6.11
CA LYS A 50 -13.71 1.23 -7.25
C LYS A 50 -12.19 1.16 -7.12
N LEU A 51 -11.64 0.69 -5.99
CA LEU A 51 -10.19 0.46 -5.88
C LEU A 51 -9.68 -0.57 -6.90
N SER A 52 -10.54 -1.39 -7.49
CA SER A 52 -10.18 -2.25 -8.62
C SER A 52 -9.67 -1.45 -9.83
N ILE A 53 -10.25 -0.27 -10.10
CA ILE A 53 -9.79 0.63 -11.17
C ILE A 53 -8.41 1.19 -10.85
N ILE A 54 -8.19 1.53 -9.59
CA ILE A 54 -6.87 1.99 -9.11
C ILE A 54 -5.84 0.88 -9.21
N ASP A 55 -6.20 -0.38 -8.95
CA ASP A 55 -5.30 -1.53 -9.10
C ASP A 55 -4.80 -1.70 -10.54
N ASP A 56 -5.67 -1.49 -11.54
CA ASP A 56 -5.29 -1.48 -12.95
C ASP A 56 -4.31 -0.34 -13.26
N THR A 57 -4.56 0.86 -12.77
CA THR A 57 -3.66 2.01 -12.92
C THR A 57 -2.31 1.76 -12.25
N MET A 58 -2.31 1.16 -11.07
CA MET A 58 -1.08 0.75 -10.37
C MET A 58 -0.32 -0.33 -11.14
N SER A 59 -1.02 -1.29 -11.75
CA SER A 59 -0.42 -2.34 -12.57
C SER A 59 0.36 -1.76 -13.76
N LYS A 60 -0.22 -0.77 -14.43
CA LYS A 60 0.45 0.00 -15.49
C LYS A 60 1.67 0.75 -14.93
N SER A 61 1.51 1.43 -13.80
CA SER A 61 2.60 2.18 -13.15
C SER A 61 3.76 1.27 -12.75
N TRP A 62 3.53 0.03 -12.31
CA TRP A 62 4.59 -0.94 -12.07
C TRP A 62 5.44 -1.21 -13.32
N SER A 63 4.81 -1.34 -14.48
CA SER A 63 5.51 -1.54 -15.76
C SER A 63 6.29 -0.30 -16.19
N GLU A 64 5.68 0.88 -16.09
CA GLU A 64 6.28 2.16 -16.47
C GLU A 64 7.45 2.56 -15.57
N THR A 65 7.41 2.16 -14.30
CA THR A 65 8.49 2.40 -13.33
C THR A 65 9.82 1.78 -13.79
N LEU A 66 9.79 0.64 -14.46
CA LEU A 66 10.99 -0.02 -14.99
C LEU A 66 11.72 0.82 -16.06
N SER A 67 11.04 1.75 -16.72
CA SER A 67 11.63 2.72 -17.65
C SER A 67 12.06 4.03 -16.98
N GLY A 68 11.97 4.13 -15.66
CA GLY A 68 12.29 5.33 -14.90
C GLY A 68 11.27 6.45 -15.09
N ASP A 69 9.98 6.13 -15.22
CA ASP A 69 8.92 7.14 -15.31
C ASP A 69 8.69 7.82 -13.96
N LYS A 70 8.74 9.17 -13.94
CA LYS A 70 8.59 9.97 -12.71
C LYS A 70 7.19 9.82 -12.08
N GLY A 71 6.16 9.83 -12.91
CA GLY A 71 4.78 9.70 -12.45
C GLY A 71 4.50 8.32 -11.86
N ALA A 72 4.98 7.28 -12.54
CA ALA A 72 4.82 5.90 -12.11
C ALA A 72 5.49 5.63 -10.75
N ILE A 73 6.76 6.03 -10.59
CA ILE A 73 7.49 5.88 -9.32
C ILE A 73 6.75 6.60 -8.19
N ARG A 74 6.25 7.82 -8.45
CA ARG A 74 5.50 8.59 -7.48
C ARG A 74 4.20 7.88 -7.08
N LYS A 75 3.45 7.35 -8.04
CA LYS A 75 2.21 6.59 -7.78
C LYS A 75 2.46 5.38 -6.88
N LEU A 76 3.52 4.62 -7.11
CA LEU A 76 3.85 3.47 -6.28
C LEU A 76 4.21 3.84 -4.83
N ASN A 77 4.61 5.07 -4.56
CA ASN A 77 4.98 5.56 -3.23
C ASN A 77 3.86 6.35 -2.52
N TRP A 78 2.61 6.14 -2.91
CA TRP A 78 1.43 6.83 -2.37
C TRP A 78 1.32 6.75 -0.84
N LEU A 79 1.68 5.59 -0.26
CA LEU A 79 1.56 5.38 1.18
C LEU A 79 2.55 6.24 1.96
N ASN A 80 3.75 6.48 1.45
CA ASN A 80 4.71 7.36 2.10
C ASN A 80 4.22 8.81 2.15
N GLN A 81 3.50 9.24 1.11
CA GLN A 81 2.86 10.55 1.13
C GLN A 81 1.70 10.58 2.15
N LEU A 82 0.87 9.56 2.18
CA LEU A 82 -0.21 9.44 3.18
C LEU A 82 0.33 9.45 4.61
N LYS A 83 1.41 8.72 4.88
CA LYS A 83 2.10 8.71 6.20
C LYS A 83 2.58 10.11 6.58
N LYS A 84 3.16 10.85 5.63
CA LYS A 84 3.68 12.21 5.85
C LYS A 84 2.57 13.21 6.19
N GLU A 85 1.39 13.04 5.64
CA GLU A 85 0.22 13.89 5.88
C GLU A 85 -0.47 13.56 7.21
N ASN A 86 -0.22 12.38 7.79
CA ASN A 86 -0.89 11.85 8.98
C ASN A 86 0.07 11.54 10.13
N THR A 87 0.96 12.47 10.44
CA THR A 87 2.01 12.32 11.47
C THR A 87 1.51 12.33 12.91
N THR A 88 0.23 12.59 13.14
CA THR A 88 -0.39 12.57 14.46
C THR A 88 -0.72 11.17 14.96
N PHE A 89 -0.63 10.14 14.10
CA PHE A 89 -0.90 8.77 14.45
C PHE A 89 0.39 8.00 14.71
N ASP A 90 0.42 7.26 15.81
CA ASP A 90 1.53 6.35 16.14
C ASP A 90 1.57 5.13 15.22
N TYR A 91 0.39 4.65 14.78
CA TYR A 91 0.24 3.48 13.93
C TYR A 91 -0.79 3.72 12.83
N ILE A 92 -0.47 3.26 11.62
CA ILE A 92 -1.39 3.18 10.49
C ILE A 92 -1.52 1.71 10.11
N LEU A 93 -2.70 1.13 10.31
CA LEU A 93 -3.02 -0.23 9.92
C LEU A 93 -3.71 -0.23 8.55
N ILE A 94 -3.21 -1.06 7.64
CA ILE A 94 -3.74 -1.15 6.28
C ILE A 94 -4.28 -2.57 6.09
N ASP A 95 -5.60 -2.67 5.98
CA ASP A 95 -6.26 -3.94 5.62
C ASP A 95 -6.20 -4.09 4.10
N VAL A 96 -5.33 -4.99 3.64
CA VAL A 96 -5.16 -5.29 2.22
C VAL A 96 -5.98 -6.53 1.84
N GLY A 97 -6.57 -6.51 0.65
CA GLY A 97 -7.30 -7.66 0.12
C GLY A 97 -6.40 -8.89 -0.08
N PRO A 98 -6.98 -10.08 -0.25
CA PRO A 98 -6.22 -11.33 -0.35
C PRO A 98 -5.50 -11.50 -1.69
N SER A 99 -5.59 -10.54 -2.59
CA SER A 99 -4.93 -10.59 -3.89
C SER A 99 -3.48 -10.14 -3.80
N LEU A 100 -2.64 -10.62 -4.70
CA LEU A 100 -1.29 -10.12 -4.91
C LEU A 100 -1.27 -9.00 -5.98
N GLY A 101 -2.33 -8.19 -6.03
CA GLY A 101 -2.52 -7.10 -6.98
C GLY A 101 -1.51 -5.96 -6.84
N ALA A 102 -1.52 -5.06 -7.79
CA ALA A 102 -0.55 -3.97 -7.89
C ALA A 102 -0.66 -2.95 -6.75
N LEU A 103 -1.89 -2.67 -6.32
CA LEU A 103 -2.16 -1.79 -5.19
C LEU A 103 -1.62 -2.38 -3.88
N ASN A 104 -1.89 -3.67 -3.63
CA ASN A 104 -1.36 -4.37 -2.45
C ASN A 104 0.17 -4.42 -2.44
N ARG A 105 0.80 -4.63 -3.60
CA ARG A 105 2.26 -4.55 -3.75
C ARG A 105 2.81 -3.19 -3.35
N SER A 106 2.17 -2.11 -3.80
CA SER A 106 2.61 -0.76 -3.48
C SER A 106 2.41 -0.42 -2.00
N ALA A 107 1.36 -0.94 -1.36
CA ALA A 107 1.15 -0.81 0.07
C ALA A 107 2.25 -1.54 0.86
N LEU A 108 2.55 -2.79 0.52
CA LEU A 108 3.60 -3.58 1.16
C LEU A 108 5.00 -2.96 0.96
N LEU A 109 5.32 -2.47 -0.24
CA LEU A 109 6.58 -1.79 -0.53
C LEU A 109 6.86 -0.62 0.41
N ASN A 110 5.83 0.06 0.88
CA ASN A 110 5.93 1.27 1.67
C ASN A 110 5.46 1.09 3.13
N SER A 111 5.11 -0.11 3.53
CA SER A 111 4.82 -0.46 4.92
C SER A 111 6.10 -0.75 5.69
N ASP A 112 6.10 -0.51 6.99
CA ASP A 112 7.26 -0.85 7.84
C ASP A 112 7.21 -2.33 8.25
N TYR A 113 5.99 -2.85 8.44
CA TYR A 113 5.74 -4.24 8.83
C TYR A 113 4.53 -4.82 8.12
N PHE A 114 4.48 -6.14 8.03
CA PHE A 114 3.26 -6.85 7.67
C PHE A 114 3.02 -8.09 8.54
N LEU A 115 1.77 -8.40 8.72
CA LEU A 115 1.24 -9.54 9.47
C LEU A 115 0.29 -10.32 8.57
N THR A 116 0.32 -11.64 8.62
CA THR A 116 -0.55 -12.50 7.83
C THR A 116 -1.58 -13.21 8.72
N PRO A 117 -2.88 -12.91 8.60
CA PRO A 117 -3.92 -13.75 9.20
C PRO A 117 -3.97 -15.10 8.47
N MET A 118 -4.02 -16.20 9.22
CA MET A 118 -4.00 -17.55 8.68
C MET A 118 -5.10 -18.42 9.25
N ALA A 119 -5.55 -19.37 8.47
CA ALA A 119 -6.26 -20.54 8.99
C ALA A 119 -5.24 -21.63 9.43
N SER A 120 -5.71 -22.57 10.26
CA SER A 120 -4.88 -23.69 10.70
C SER A 120 -4.89 -24.83 9.67
N ASP A 121 -4.32 -24.56 8.48
CA ASP A 121 -4.26 -25.51 7.37
C ASP A 121 -2.95 -25.42 6.58
N ILE A 122 -2.68 -26.44 5.76
CA ILE A 122 -1.46 -26.54 4.96
C ILE A 122 -1.39 -25.47 3.85
N PHE A 123 -2.53 -25.03 3.32
CA PHE A 123 -2.56 -24.04 2.24
C PHE A 123 -2.12 -22.67 2.73
N SER A 124 -2.45 -22.34 3.98
CA SER A 124 -1.99 -21.13 4.65
C SER A 124 -0.47 -21.12 4.80
N LEU A 125 0.17 -22.24 5.13
CA LEU A 125 1.63 -22.35 5.21
C LEU A 125 2.29 -22.17 3.84
N LEU A 126 1.77 -22.81 2.79
CA LEU A 126 2.25 -22.64 1.42
C LEU A 126 2.08 -21.19 0.95
N GLY A 127 0.98 -20.55 1.36
CA GLY A 127 0.71 -19.15 1.06
C GLY A 127 1.79 -18.21 1.59
N ILE A 128 2.30 -18.42 2.81
CA ILE A 128 3.37 -17.59 3.37
C ILE A 128 4.66 -17.71 2.55
N SER A 129 5.06 -18.92 2.18
CA SER A 129 6.26 -19.12 1.34
C SER A 129 6.13 -18.37 0.01
N ASN A 130 4.97 -18.51 -0.63
CA ASN A 130 4.69 -17.81 -1.89
C ASN A 130 4.71 -16.29 -1.75
N ILE A 131 4.23 -15.75 -0.61
CA ILE A 131 4.27 -14.32 -0.32
C ILE A 131 5.73 -13.85 -0.19
N GLY A 132 6.59 -14.61 0.48
CA GLY A 132 8.01 -14.29 0.62
C GLY A 132 8.71 -14.16 -0.74
N ASP A 133 8.63 -15.19 -1.58
CA ASP A 133 9.21 -15.22 -2.92
C ASP A 133 8.66 -14.08 -3.81
N TRP A 134 7.38 -13.79 -3.67
CA TRP A 134 6.70 -12.75 -4.42
C TRP A 134 7.16 -11.34 -4.00
N ILE A 135 7.29 -11.08 -2.68
CA ILE A 135 7.81 -9.80 -2.17
C ILE A 135 9.25 -9.60 -2.65
N GLU A 136 10.12 -10.59 -2.50
CA GLU A 136 11.52 -10.51 -2.93
C GLU A 136 11.62 -10.16 -4.43
N ARG A 137 10.85 -10.85 -5.27
CA ARG A 137 10.80 -10.56 -6.70
C ARG A 137 10.42 -9.11 -7.00
N TRP A 138 9.42 -8.56 -6.32
CA TRP A 138 8.96 -7.21 -6.56
C TRP A 138 9.90 -6.15 -6.00
N MET A 139 10.56 -6.43 -4.89
CA MET A 139 11.61 -5.58 -4.34
C MET A 139 12.80 -5.47 -5.29
N ASN A 140 13.25 -6.57 -5.86
CA ASN A 140 14.32 -6.59 -6.84
C ASN A 140 13.97 -5.78 -8.11
N LEU A 141 12.73 -5.90 -8.60
CA LEU A 141 12.25 -5.10 -9.72
C LEU A 141 12.19 -3.61 -9.39
N TYR A 142 11.74 -3.26 -8.21
CA TYR A 142 11.69 -1.87 -7.78
C TYR A 142 13.10 -1.27 -7.59
N GLU A 143 14.04 -2.02 -7.03
CA GLU A 143 15.44 -1.59 -6.93
C GLU A 143 16.04 -1.32 -8.31
N ALA A 144 15.81 -2.21 -9.27
CA ALA A 144 16.25 -2.01 -10.66
C ALA A 144 15.62 -0.75 -11.27
N ALA A 145 14.35 -0.46 -10.98
CA ALA A 145 13.67 0.74 -11.43
C ALA A 145 14.29 2.02 -10.84
N ILE A 146 14.63 2.03 -9.55
CA ILE A 146 15.33 3.15 -8.91
C ILE A 146 16.71 3.36 -9.55
N LYS A 147 17.49 2.32 -9.80
CA LYS A 147 18.77 2.40 -10.50
C LYS A 147 18.61 2.97 -11.93
N THR A 148 17.59 2.52 -12.65
CA THR A 148 17.26 3.06 -13.99
C THR A 148 16.93 4.55 -13.93
N PHE A 149 16.15 4.95 -12.93
CA PHE A 149 15.79 6.37 -12.72
C PHE A 149 17.04 7.21 -12.48
N VAL A 150 17.93 6.79 -11.57
CA VAL A 150 19.18 7.52 -11.29
C VAL A 150 20.08 7.59 -12.52
N SER A 151 20.21 6.51 -13.29
CA SER A 151 20.97 6.51 -14.54
C SER A 151 20.41 7.47 -15.58
N LYS A 152 19.07 7.63 -15.62
CA LYS A 152 18.39 8.48 -16.61
C LYS A 152 18.46 9.97 -16.28
N PHE A 153 18.36 10.34 -15.01
CA PHE A 153 18.24 11.74 -14.57
C PHE A 153 19.47 12.27 -13.83
N GLY A 154 20.41 11.40 -13.49
CA GLY A 154 21.58 11.74 -12.67
C GLY A 154 21.27 11.74 -11.17
N GLU A 155 22.33 11.65 -10.36
CA GLU A 155 22.21 11.48 -8.90
C GLU A 155 21.54 12.66 -8.21
N GLU A 156 21.95 13.89 -8.56
CA GLU A 156 21.48 15.10 -7.87
C GLU A 156 19.98 15.36 -8.15
N GLU A 157 19.54 15.25 -9.41
CA GLU A 157 18.12 15.43 -9.75
C GLU A 157 17.28 14.33 -9.16
N SER A 158 17.76 13.08 -9.19
CA SER A 158 17.08 11.94 -8.60
C SER A 158 16.90 12.12 -7.09
N ARG A 159 17.96 12.54 -6.37
CA ARG A 159 17.87 12.78 -4.92
C ARG A 159 16.83 13.84 -4.60
N LYS A 160 16.83 15.00 -5.31
CA LYS A 160 15.83 16.06 -5.12
C LYS A 160 14.40 15.55 -5.34
N PHE A 161 14.21 14.72 -6.38
CA PHE A 161 12.92 14.13 -6.68
C PHE A 161 12.47 13.16 -5.59
N PHE A 162 13.35 12.28 -5.13
CA PHE A 162 13.05 11.29 -4.10
C PHE A 162 12.71 11.93 -2.75
N GLU A 163 13.46 12.95 -2.34
CA GLU A 163 13.18 13.71 -1.11
C GLU A 163 11.82 14.44 -1.20
N LYS A 164 11.57 15.12 -2.33
CA LYS A 164 10.34 15.88 -2.54
C LYS A 164 9.08 15.00 -2.39
N TYR A 165 9.11 13.81 -2.98
CA TYR A 165 7.96 12.93 -3.06
C TYR A 165 8.01 11.75 -2.09
N SER A 166 8.94 11.77 -1.14
CA SER A 166 9.10 10.70 -0.12
C SER A 166 9.23 9.31 -0.75
N ILE A 167 9.99 9.21 -1.85
CA ILE A 167 10.20 7.94 -2.55
C ILE A 167 11.11 7.06 -1.72
N ASN A 168 10.69 5.82 -1.49
CA ASN A 168 11.55 4.82 -0.87
C ASN A 168 12.64 4.39 -1.86
N THR A 169 13.90 4.60 -1.48
CA THR A 169 15.07 4.25 -2.30
C THR A 169 15.86 3.07 -1.75
N ASP A 170 15.57 2.65 -0.53
CA ASP A 170 16.26 1.57 0.16
C ASP A 170 15.33 0.36 0.33
N VAL A 171 15.46 -0.60 -0.56
CA VAL A 171 14.67 -1.84 -0.51
C VAL A 171 14.91 -2.67 0.74
N ASN A 172 16.05 -2.49 1.43
CA ASN A 172 16.33 -3.18 2.69
C ASN A 172 15.55 -2.59 3.87
N LYS A 173 15.00 -1.39 3.70
CA LYS A 173 14.08 -0.74 4.64
C LYS A 173 12.61 -0.89 4.27
N THR A 174 12.31 -1.79 3.36
CA THR A 174 10.94 -2.17 3.05
C THR A 174 10.35 -3.04 4.15
N THR A 175 9.13 -3.43 3.94
CA THR A 175 8.31 -4.17 4.91
C THR A 175 9.00 -5.38 5.52
N ARG A 176 8.86 -5.54 6.83
CA ARG A 176 9.34 -6.69 7.58
C ARG A 176 8.18 -7.58 8.01
N TYR A 177 8.33 -8.87 7.81
CA TYR A 177 7.37 -9.84 8.34
C TYR A 177 7.50 -9.94 9.85
N ILE A 178 6.41 -9.67 10.58
CA ILE A 178 6.40 -9.74 12.05
C ILE A 178 5.68 -10.97 12.59
N GLY A 179 5.12 -11.79 11.72
CA GLY A 179 4.47 -13.04 12.10
C GLY A 179 3.06 -13.20 11.55
N TYR A 180 2.33 -14.13 12.12
CA TYR A 180 0.97 -14.47 11.71
C TYR A 180 0.04 -14.56 12.90
N SER A 181 -1.25 -14.41 12.64
CA SER A 181 -2.31 -14.73 13.61
C SER A 181 -3.11 -15.91 13.10
N ILE A 182 -3.44 -16.85 13.99
CA ILE A 182 -4.31 -17.98 13.64
C ILE A 182 -5.74 -17.58 13.94
N GLN A 183 -6.58 -17.56 12.91
CA GLN A 183 -8.02 -17.35 13.02
C GLN A 183 -8.75 -18.69 12.95
N GLN A 184 -9.95 -18.77 13.56
CA GLN A 184 -10.83 -19.95 13.52
C GLN A 184 -10.20 -21.23 14.09
N TYR A 185 -9.48 -21.12 15.19
CA TYR A 185 -9.02 -22.30 15.92
C TYR A 185 -10.20 -22.99 16.63
N SER A 186 -10.59 -24.17 16.16
CA SER A 186 -11.53 -25.04 16.90
C SER A 186 -10.78 -26.14 17.63
N LYS A 187 -10.83 -26.13 18.95
CA LYS A 187 -10.26 -27.20 19.77
C LYS A 187 -11.16 -28.42 19.65
N ARG A 188 -10.77 -29.44 18.87
CA ARG A 188 -11.45 -30.74 18.93
C ARG A 188 -11.20 -31.37 20.31
N LYS A 189 -12.24 -31.56 21.09
CA LYS A 189 -12.18 -32.48 22.25
C LYS A 189 -12.19 -33.89 21.68
N PHE A 190 -11.12 -34.64 21.88
CA PHE A 190 -11.10 -36.09 21.68
C PHE A 190 -11.79 -36.74 22.88
#